data_60c471c785bf7ad851777f75ef276dfe
#
_entry.id   60c471c785bf7ad851777f75ef276dfe
#
_cell.length_a   1.000
_cell.length_b   1.000
_cell.length_c   1.000
_cell.angle_alpha   90.00
_cell.angle_beta   90.00
_cell.angle_gamma   90.00
#
_symmetry.space_group_name_H-M   'P 1'
#
loop_
_entity.id
_entity.type
_entity.pdbx_description
1 polymer ?
#
loop_
_entity_poly.entity_id
_entity_poly.type
_entity_poly.pdbx_seq_one_letter_code
_entity_poly.pdbx_strand_id
1 'polypeptide(L)'
;VAEGDIIKHSPDCTGQSKDLLLRIADQVGYISKVNGKRTISFEPTDTFIGKNVAQLKMMEIPESSSADFSTFMANVISTVKQAIQNKSEEQKKANEMLSSLREQLAAAMTDEDIAALIEAMKELPQVLQYPFFSEMKSNLASKGYKYENKKFVKDAAA
;
A
#
# COMPACT_ATOMS: atom_id res chain seq x y z
N VAL A 1 19.75 6.48 -35.91
CA VAL A 1 19.69 5.23 -35.11
C VAL A 1 18.29 5.21 -34.56
N ALA A 2 17.40 4.39 -35.16
CA ALA A 2 16.08 4.16 -34.58
C ALA A 2 16.28 3.47 -33.23
N GLU A 3 15.85 4.10 -32.14
CA GLU A 3 15.69 3.43 -30.86
C GLU A 3 14.65 2.32 -31.10
N GLY A 4 15.09 1.06 -30.98
CA GLY A 4 14.22 -0.07 -31.22
C GLY A 4 13.03 -0.02 -30.27
N ASP A 5 11.83 -0.17 -30.81
CA ASP A 5 10.61 -0.27 -30.04
C ASP A 5 10.75 -1.38 -28.99
N ILE A 6 10.66 -1.04 -27.71
CA ILE A 6 10.68 -2.01 -26.62
C ILE A 6 9.39 -2.83 -26.73
N ILE A 7 9.52 -4.11 -27.10
CA ILE A 7 8.37 -5.01 -27.17
C ILE A 7 7.98 -5.37 -25.73
N LYS A 8 6.81 -4.91 -25.31
CA LYS A 8 6.26 -5.20 -23.99
C LYS A 8 5.34 -6.42 -24.06
N HIS A 9 5.72 -7.49 -23.36
CA HIS A 9 4.88 -8.68 -23.21
C HIS A 9 3.66 -8.39 -22.35
N SER A 10 2.51 -8.83 -22.80
CA SER A 10 1.22 -8.67 -22.11
C SER A 10 0.37 -9.91 -22.31
N PRO A 11 -0.67 -10.14 -21.48
CA PRO A 11 -1.63 -11.23 -21.73
C PRO A 11 -2.19 -11.13 -23.16
N ASP A 12 -2.19 -12.26 -23.86
CA ASP A 12 -2.74 -12.38 -25.21
C ASP A 12 -4.26 -12.51 -25.15
N CYS A 13 -4.91 -11.37 -24.97
CA CYS A 13 -6.38 -11.25 -24.91
C CYS A 13 -6.82 -10.15 -25.88
N THR A 14 -7.92 -10.37 -26.60
CA THR A 14 -8.45 -9.42 -27.56
C THR A 14 -9.28 -8.30 -26.90
N GLY A 15 -9.15 -7.07 -27.41
CA GLY A 15 -9.97 -5.93 -27.04
C GLY A 15 -9.94 -5.57 -25.57
N GLN A 16 -11.09 -5.22 -25.01
CA GLN A 16 -11.23 -4.77 -23.61
C GLN A 16 -11.00 -5.88 -22.56
N SER A 17 -10.95 -7.15 -22.98
CA SER A 17 -10.74 -8.29 -22.06
C SER A 17 -9.38 -8.24 -21.37
N LYS A 18 -8.34 -7.73 -22.04
CA LYS A 18 -7.04 -7.54 -21.45
C LYS A 18 -7.07 -6.56 -20.28
N ASP A 19 -7.69 -5.40 -20.48
CA ASP A 19 -7.78 -4.36 -19.45
C ASP A 19 -8.65 -4.81 -18.27
N LEU A 20 -9.72 -5.54 -18.55
CA LEU A 20 -10.56 -6.14 -17.53
C LEU A 20 -9.76 -7.14 -16.68
N LEU A 21 -9.03 -8.06 -17.32
CA LEU A 21 -8.22 -9.07 -16.64
C LEU A 21 -7.15 -8.42 -15.75
N LEU A 22 -6.43 -7.43 -16.25
CA LEU A 22 -5.42 -6.71 -15.48
C LEU A 22 -6.03 -5.93 -14.32
N ARG A 23 -7.27 -5.47 -14.44
CA ARG A 23 -7.96 -4.72 -13.38
C ARG A 23 -8.45 -5.62 -12.26
N ILE A 24 -9.02 -6.79 -12.58
CA ILE A 24 -9.60 -7.71 -11.59
C ILE A 24 -8.58 -8.66 -10.94
N ALA A 25 -7.48 -8.98 -11.61
CA ALA A 25 -6.46 -9.86 -11.06
C ALA A 25 -5.68 -9.16 -9.93
N ASP A 26 -5.45 -9.84 -8.81
CA ASP A 26 -4.59 -9.35 -7.72
C ASP A 26 -3.11 -9.53 -8.04
N GLN A 27 -2.77 -10.55 -8.80
CA GLN A 27 -1.40 -10.86 -9.24
C GLN A 27 -1.38 -11.19 -10.73
N VAL A 28 -0.40 -10.63 -11.44
CA VAL A 28 -0.13 -10.96 -12.84
C VAL A 28 1.37 -11.28 -12.96
N GLY A 29 1.68 -12.53 -13.22
CA GLY A 29 3.05 -13.03 -13.30
C GLY A 29 3.49 -13.31 -14.72
N TYR A 30 4.74 -13.00 -15.02
CA TYR A 30 5.42 -13.35 -16.25
C TYR A 30 6.37 -14.54 -16.01
N ILE A 31 6.18 -15.59 -16.79
CA ILE A 31 7.05 -16.76 -16.74
C ILE A 31 8.09 -16.64 -17.85
N SER A 32 9.36 -16.75 -17.48
CA SER A 32 10.49 -16.72 -18.40
C SER A 32 11.48 -17.84 -18.10
N LYS A 33 12.40 -18.07 -19.02
CA LYS A 33 13.52 -19.00 -18.81
C LYS A 33 14.80 -18.18 -18.69
N VAL A 34 15.41 -18.19 -17.51
CA VAL A 34 16.65 -17.48 -17.20
C VAL A 34 17.71 -18.51 -16.83
N ASN A 35 18.85 -18.51 -17.50
CA ASN A 35 19.96 -19.46 -17.26
C ASN A 35 19.52 -20.92 -17.22
N GLY A 36 18.61 -21.31 -18.12
CA GLY A 36 18.10 -22.68 -18.21
C GLY A 36 16.96 -23.02 -17.25
N LYS A 37 16.70 -22.19 -16.24
CA LYS A 37 15.67 -22.38 -15.21
C LYS A 37 14.42 -21.57 -15.52
N ARG A 38 13.24 -22.11 -15.24
CA ARG A 38 11.98 -21.39 -15.34
C ARG A 38 11.81 -20.51 -14.11
N THR A 39 11.47 -19.24 -14.34
CA THR A 39 11.21 -18.28 -13.27
C THR A 39 9.88 -17.61 -13.48
N ILE A 40 9.23 -17.19 -12.39
CA ILE A 40 8.06 -16.34 -12.41
C ILE A 40 8.36 -15.03 -11.69
N SER A 41 8.05 -13.90 -12.31
CA SER A 41 8.14 -12.56 -11.73
C SER A 41 6.79 -11.87 -11.82
N PHE A 42 6.40 -11.17 -10.78
CA PHE A 42 5.15 -10.40 -10.70
C PHE A 42 5.40 -8.89 -10.80
N GLU A 43 6.64 -8.45 -10.59
CA GLU A 43 7.01 -7.04 -10.65
C GLU A 43 6.96 -6.55 -12.10
N PRO A 44 6.20 -5.48 -12.40
CA PRO A 44 6.15 -4.92 -13.75
C PRO A 44 7.53 -4.38 -14.15
N THR A 45 7.87 -4.57 -15.43
CA THR A 45 9.11 -4.04 -16.03
C THR A 45 8.81 -3.34 -17.34
N ASP A 46 9.83 -2.79 -17.99
CA ASP A 46 9.69 -2.19 -19.32
C ASP A 46 9.34 -3.25 -20.38
N THR A 47 9.70 -4.52 -20.12
CA THR A 47 9.54 -5.64 -21.06
C THR A 47 8.28 -6.49 -20.83
N PHE A 48 7.63 -6.42 -19.69
CA PHE A 48 6.38 -7.14 -19.47
C PHE A 48 5.44 -6.42 -18.48
N ILE A 49 4.14 -6.72 -18.61
CA ILE A 49 3.11 -6.26 -17.70
C ILE A 49 3.02 -7.24 -16.53
N GLY A 50 3.29 -6.74 -15.33
CA GLY A 50 3.12 -7.47 -14.09
C GLY A 50 2.17 -6.74 -13.13
N LYS A 51 1.67 -7.46 -12.13
CA LYS A 51 0.94 -6.89 -10.99
C LYS A 51 1.34 -7.65 -9.73
N ASN A 52 1.84 -6.95 -8.73
CA ASN A 52 2.45 -7.55 -7.55
C ASN A 52 1.88 -6.96 -6.25
N VAL A 53 0.61 -7.22 -5.97
CA VAL A 53 -0.07 -6.72 -4.76
C VAL A 53 0.55 -7.32 -3.49
N ALA A 54 0.99 -8.57 -3.56
CA ALA A 54 1.60 -9.29 -2.44
C ALA A 54 3.11 -9.05 -2.28
N GLN A 55 3.72 -8.23 -3.13
CA GLN A 55 5.17 -7.91 -3.12
C GLN A 55 6.07 -9.16 -3.14
N LEU A 56 5.68 -10.16 -3.94
CA LEU A 56 6.44 -11.38 -4.11
C LEU A 56 7.73 -11.10 -4.91
N LYS A 57 8.83 -11.68 -4.48
CA LYS A 57 10.08 -11.69 -5.25
C LYS A 57 9.96 -12.65 -6.43
N MET A 58 10.85 -12.49 -7.41
CA MET A 58 11.02 -13.49 -8.48
C MET A 58 11.35 -14.84 -7.86
N MET A 59 10.69 -15.90 -8.34
CA MET A 59 10.84 -17.27 -7.85
C MET A 59 11.21 -18.21 -8.99
N GLU A 60 12.03 -19.21 -8.67
CA GLU A 60 12.29 -20.32 -9.57
C GLU A 60 11.10 -21.30 -9.50
N ILE A 61 10.59 -21.70 -10.65
CA ILE A 61 9.56 -22.74 -10.75
C ILE A 61 10.28 -24.09 -10.71
N PRO A 62 9.95 -24.97 -9.76
CA PRO A 62 10.58 -26.29 -9.67
C PRO A 62 10.42 -27.10 -10.96
N GLU A 63 11.36 -27.99 -11.22
CA GLU A 63 11.25 -28.96 -12.34
C GLU A 63 10.03 -29.86 -12.12
N SER A 64 9.40 -30.28 -13.21
CA SER A 64 8.19 -31.13 -13.17
C SER A 64 8.39 -32.49 -12.49
N SER A 65 9.63 -32.96 -12.40
CA SER A 65 10.03 -34.16 -11.66
C SER A 65 10.25 -33.94 -10.17
N SER A 66 10.28 -32.68 -9.71
CA SER A 66 10.45 -32.35 -8.29
C SER A 66 9.15 -32.57 -7.52
N ALA A 67 9.25 -33.04 -6.28
CA ALA A 67 8.10 -33.13 -5.37
C ALA A 67 7.43 -31.78 -5.10
N ASP A 68 8.21 -30.69 -5.13
CA ASP A 68 7.72 -29.33 -4.87
C ASP A 68 6.90 -28.74 -6.02
N PHE A 69 7.00 -29.33 -7.23
CA PHE A 69 6.28 -28.79 -8.40
C PHE A 69 4.77 -28.80 -8.22
N SER A 70 4.22 -29.88 -7.68
CA SER A 70 2.77 -30.05 -7.50
C SER A 70 2.17 -29.05 -6.50
N THR A 71 2.96 -28.57 -5.53
CA THR A 71 2.51 -27.65 -4.48
C THR A 71 2.92 -26.21 -4.72
N PHE A 72 3.82 -25.95 -5.69
CA PHE A 72 4.38 -24.62 -5.93
C PHE A 72 3.31 -23.53 -6.11
N MET A 73 2.37 -23.71 -7.03
CA MET A 73 1.34 -22.71 -7.28
C MET A 73 0.37 -22.57 -6.11
N ALA A 74 0.06 -23.64 -5.40
CA ALA A 74 -0.76 -23.57 -4.19
C ALA A 74 -0.09 -22.71 -3.11
N ASN A 75 1.21 -22.86 -2.93
CA ASN A 75 2.01 -22.07 -1.99
C ASN A 75 2.06 -20.58 -2.42
N VAL A 76 2.25 -20.30 -3.71
CA VAL A 76 2.19 -18.93 -4.24
C VAL A 76 0.83 -18.29 -3.94
N ILE A 77 -0.27 -18.98 -4.26
CA ILE A 77 -1.64 -18.49 -4.02
C ILE A 77 -1.88 -18.26 -2.52
N SER A 78 -1.44 -19.19 -1.67
CA SER A 78 -1.57 -19.06 -0.21
C SER A 78 -0.82 -17.82 0.30
N THR A 79 0.41 -17.60 -0.16
CA THR A 79 1.20 -16.42 0.21
C THR A 79 0.54 -15.12 -0.24
N VAL A 80 -0.01 -15.10 -1.46
CA VAL A 80 -0.77 -13.94 -1.96
C VAL A 80 -1.99 -13.64 -1.09
N LYS A 81 -2.79 -14.66 -0.80
CA LYS A 81 -3.98 -14.50 0.07
C LYS A 81 -3.62 -13.95 1.43
N GLN A 82 -2.57 -14.48 2.05
CA GLN A 82 -2.10 -14.02 3.36
C GLN A 82 -1.61 -12.58 3.33
N ALA A 83 -0.85 -12.18 2.29
CA ALA A 83 -0.37 -10.81 2.13
C ALA A 83 -1.52 -9.81 1.95
N ILE A 84 -2.55 -10.17 1.17
CA ILE A 84 -3.75 -9.34 0.98
C ILE A 84 -4.52 -9.22 2.30
N GLN A 85 -4.67 -10.30 3.05
CA GLN A 85 -5.36 -10.29 4.35
C GLN A 85 -4.63 -9.41 5.35
N ASN A 86 -3.32 -9.59 5.51
CA ASN A 86 -2.50 -8.78 6.41
C ASN A 86 -2.62 -7.29 6.10
N LYS A 87 -2.55 -6.92 4.82
CA LYS A 87 -2.71 -5.53 4.37
C LYS A 87 -4.10 -4.97 4.70
N SER A 88 -5.14 -5.79 4.58
CA SER A 88 -6.50 -5.40 4.96
C SER A 88 -6.64 -5.17 6.46
N GLU A 89 -6.02 -6.02 7.29
CA GLU A 89 -6.01 -5.88 8.75
C GLU A 89 -5.22 -4.64 9.21
N GLU A 90 -4.08 -4.36 8.60
CA GLU A 90 -3.30 -3.15 8.84
C GLU A 90 -4.11 -1.89 8.50
N GLN A 91 -4.78 -1.89 7.36
CA GLN A 91 -5.64 -0.78 6.95
C GLN A 91 -6.82 -0.57 7.93
N LYS A 92 -7.43 -1.67 8.40
CA LYS A 92 -8.51 -1.62 9.38
C LYS A 92 -8.02 -1.02 10.70
N LYS A 93 -6.89 -1.47 11.24
CA LYS A 93 -6.27 -0.91 12.45
C LYS A 93 -5.94 0.57 12.30
N ALA A 94 -5.38 0.97 11.15
CA ALA A 94 -5.08 2.37 10.87
C ALA A 94 -6.33 3.25 10.84
N ASN A 95 -7.43 2.75 10.28
CA ASN A 95 -8.72 3.44 10.25
C ASN A 95 -9.35 3.55 11.64
N GLU A 96 -9.30 2.49 12.44
CA GLU A 96 -9.77 2.49 13.83
C GLU A 96 -8.99 3.50 14.68
N MET A 97 -7.66 3.52 14.55
CA MET A 97 -6.81 4.48 15.22
C MET A 97 -7.12 5.93 14.79
N LEU A 98 -7.30 6.18 13.49
CA LEU A 98 -7.65 7.49 12.98
C LEU A 98 -9.02 7.96 13.53
N SER A 99 -10.00 7.05 13.63
CA SER A 99 -11.31 7.36 14.23
C SER A 99 -11.18 7.77 15.69
N SER A 100 -10.41 7.01 16.47
CA SER A 100 -10.14 7.32 17.89
C SER A 100 -9.44 8.68 18.05
N LEU A 101 -8.45 8.99 17.21
CA LEU A 101 -7.79 10.30 17.24
C LEU A 101 -8.72 11.46 16.90
N ARG A 102 -9.68 11.26 15.99
CA ARG A 102 -10.71 12.26 15.68
C ARG A 102 -11.65 12.52 16.85
N GLU A 103 -12.05 11.50 17.57
CA GLU A 103 -12.85 11.61 18.80
C GLU A 103 -12.08 12.39 19.88
N GLN A 104 -10.81 12.06 20.09
CA GLN A 104 -9.93 12.77 21.01
C GLN A 104 -9.74 14.23 20.60
N LEU A 105 -9.55 14.53 19.31
CA LEU A 105 -9.43 15.88 18.79
C LEU A 105 -10.71 16.71 19.03
N ALA A 106 -11.87 16.10 18.86
CA ALA A 106 -13.15 16.76 19.15
C ALA A 106 -13.28 17.11 20.63
N ALA A 107 -12.80 16.26 21.53
CA ALA A 107 -12.83 16.42 22.97
C ALA A 107 -11.68 17.29 23.54
N ALA A 108 -10.60 17.51 22.80
CA ALA A 108 -9.42 18.21 23.27
C ALA A 108 -9.72 19.67 23.65
N MET A 109 -9.38 20.04 24.88
CA MET A 109 -9.64 21.38 25.48
C MET A 109 -8.38 21.99 26.10
N THR A 110 -7.34 21.22 26.33
CA THR A 110 -6.10 21.64 27.00
C THR A 110 -4.88 21.51 26.09
N ASP A 111 -3.80 22.20 26.45
CA ASP A 111 -2.52 22.08 25.76
C ASP A 111 -1.91 20.68 25.91
N GLU A 112 -2.18 20.00 27.04
CA GLU A 112 -1.79 18.64 27.29
C GLU A 112 -2.51 17.66 26.36
N ASP A 113 -3.81 17.84 26.12
CA ASP A 113 -4.58 17.03 25.17
C ASP A 113 -4.00 17.17 23.76
N ILE A 114 -3.67 18.39 23.36
CA ILE A 114 -3.09 18.68 22.05
C ILE A 114 -1.71 18.04 21.89
N ALA A 115 -0.88 18.10 22.92
CA ALA A 115 0.43 17.48 22.94
C ALA A 115 0.32 15.95 22.82
N ALA A 116 -0.61 15.33 23.55
CA ALA A 116 -0.88 13.89 23.48
C ALA A 116 -1.36 13.48 22.06
N LEU A 117 -2.22 14.28 21.43
CA LEU A 117 -2.67 14.03 20.05
C LEU A 117 -1.52 14.08 19.03
N ILE A 118 -0.58 15.01 19.19
CA ILE A 118 0.60 15.10 18.30
C ILE A 118 1.47 13.86 18.44
N GLU A 119 1.69 13.37 19.66
CA GLU A 119 2.46 12.14 19.87
C GLU A 119 1.73 10.92 19.31
N ALA A 120 0.44 10.76 19.60
CA ALA A 120 -0.36 9.65 19.12
C ALA A 120 -0.51 9.64 17.57
N MET A 121 -0.52 10.80 16.93
CA MET A 121 -0.53 10.91 15.46
C MET A 121 0.71 10.28 14.82
N LYS A 122 1.86 10.25 15.49
CA LYS A 122 3.11 9.67 14.95
C LYS A 122 3.01 8.16 14.76
N GLU A 123 2.12 7.51 15.50
CA GLU A 123 1.84 6.08 15.35
C GLU A 123 0.98 5.73 14.12
N LEU A 124 0.32 6.74 13.52
CA LEU A 124 -0.40 6.53 12.27
C LEU A 124 0.56 6.21 11.11
N PRO A 125 0.12 5.41 10.11
CA PRO A 125 0.83 5.30 8.84
C PRO A 125 1.15 6.68 8.26
N GLN A 126 2.34 6.85 7.72
CA GLN A 126 2.86 8.14 7.24
C GLN A 126 1.90 8.86 6.27
N VAL A 127 1.19 8.09 5.42
CA VAL A 127 0.22 8.62 4.46
C VAL A 127 -1.00 9.26 5.12
N LEU A 128 -1.32 8.93 6.38
CA LEU A 128 -2.45 9.45 7.15
C LEU A 128 -2.04 10.59 8.09
N GLN A 129 -0.77 10.72 8.43
CA GLN A 129 -0.28 11.75 9.36
C GLN A 129 -0.54 13.16 8.86
N TYR A 130 -0.20 13.47 7.61
CA TYR A 130 -0.38 14.81 7.05
C TYR A 130 -1.86 15.21 6.90
N PRO A 131 -2.74 14.36 6.35
CA PRO A 131 -4.17 14.66 6.32
C PRO A 131 -4.76 14.91 7.70
N PHE A 132 -4.45 14.07 8.69
CA PHE A 132 -4.93 14.24 10.05
C PHE A 132 -4.38 15.52 10.70
N PHE A 133 -3.09 15.83 10.49
CA PHE A 133 -2.52 17.08 11.00
C PHE A 133 -3.18 18.33 10.39
N SER A 134 -3.56 18.29 9.12
CA SER A 134 -4.30 19.37 8.48
C SER A 134 -5.71 19.52 9.07
N GLU A 135 -6.39 18.40 9.33
CA GLU A 135 -7.69 18.35 10.01
C GLU A 135 -7.58 18.93 11.45
N MET A 136 -6.54 18.55 12.18
CA MET A 136 -6.23 19.03 13.53
C MET A 136 -6.01 20.55 13.55
N LYS A 137 -5.25 21.09 12.60
CA LYS A 137 -5.07 22.55 12.47
C LYS A 137 -6.40 23.28 12.29
N SER A 138 -7.26 22.77 11.41
CA SER A 138 -8.55 23.38 11.14
C SER A 138 -9.48 23.33 12.36
N ASN A 139 -9.53 22.18 13.04
CA ASN A 139 -10.37 22.00 14.23
C ASN A 139 -9.90 22.87 15.39
N LEU A 140 -8.60 22.91 15.67
CA LEU A 140 -8.04 23.71 16.75
C LEU A 140 -8.13 25.22 16.47
N ALA A 141 -8.05 25.65 15.21
CA ALA A 141 -8.28 27.03 14.84
C ALA A 141 -9.69 27.48 15.21
N SER A 142 -10.72 26.63 15.03
CA SER A 142 -12.09 26.94 15.46
C SER A 142 -12.26 27.01 16.99
N LYS A 143 -11.31 26.45 17.74
CA LYS A 143 -11.24 26.49 19.21
C LYS A 143 -10.31 27.60 19.75
N GLY A 144 -9.84 28.50 18.87
CA GLY A 144 -9.01 29.65 19.26
C GLY A 144 -7.52 29.32 19.40
N TYR A 145 -7.03 28.24 18.76
CA TYR A 145 -5.60 27.93 18.71
C TYR A 145 -4.98 28.31 17.37
N LYS A 146 -3.74 28.80 17.41
CA LYS A 146 -2.90 29.03 16.21
C LYS A 146 -1.71 28.11 16.21
N TYR A 147 -1.28 27.66 15.02
CA TYR A 147 -0.08 26.87 14.88
C TYR A 147 1.11 27.76 14.49
N GLU A 148 1.98 28.05 15.45
CA GLU A 148 3.16 28.90 15.29
C GLU A 148 4.38 28.23 15.93
N ASN A 149 5.55 28.44 15.34
CA ASN A 149 6.83 27.88 15.86
C ASN A 149 6.77 26.38 16.18
N LYS A 150 6.08 25.59 15.33
CA LYS A 150 5.88 24.14 15.49
C LYS A 150 5.06 23.71 16.73
N LYS A 151 4.28 24.64 17.29
CA LYS A 151 3.39 24.38 18.44
C LYS A 151 2.02 25.02 18.19
N PHE A 152 1.01 24.45 18.84
CA PHE A 152 -0.29 25.11 18.95
C PHE A 152 -0.26 26.04 20.15
N VAL A 153 -0.69 27.27 19.97
CA VAL A 153 -0.74 28.31 20.99
C VAL A 153 -2.13 28.90 21.01
N LYS A 154 -2.70 29.06 22.20
CA LYS A 154 -4.02 29.67 22.36
C LYS A 154 -3.97 31.15 21.96
N ASP A 155 -4.86 31.57 21.10
CA ASP A 155 -4.94 32.98 20.69
C ASP A 155 -5.42 33.82 21.87
N ALA A 156 -4.59 34.78 22.32
CA ALA A 156 -4.89 35.64 23.43
C ALA A 156 -6.02 36.68 23.11
N ALA A 157 -6.51 36.68 21.87
CA ALA A 157 -7.53 37.61 21.37
C ALA A 157 -8.89 36.96 21.08
N ALA A 158 -9.12 35.68 21.51
CA ALA A 158 -10.38 34.96 21.30
C ALA A 158 -11.22 34.91 22.57
#